data_27aed0571b8278c1dbebdac8a684d4df
#
_entry.id   27aed0571b8278c1dbebdac8a684d4df
#
_cell.length_a   1.000
_cell.length_b   1.000
_cell.length_c   1.000
_cell.angle_alpha   90.00
_cell.angle_beta   90.00
_cell.angle_gamma   90.00
#
_symmetry.space_group_name_H-M   'P 1'
#
loop_
_entity.id
_entity.type
_entity.pdbx_description
1 polymer ?
#
loop_
_entity_poly.entity_id
_entity_poly.type
_entity_poly.pdbx_seq_one_letter_code
_entity_poly.pdbx_strand_id
1 'polypeptide(L)'
;MGCDMSAALSMPSGAQADALLAQVPTWFAHWERIFSRFRADSELSRVNAQAGQAVTVSAEFLTVVQKAVNVAERTQGLLTPLIGQAVLAMGYDRDFAQLHFCGLTQSSKHPATYQGAPVHAVADFRHIHCDHARLQIRIPAGSRLDLGGFVKGWCADETVYRLGKFAPALMDAGGDIAVSAAMTDALNNTQAWPIAIARPWPETEDLALIGVMRGGVATSGRDYRRWIRDGQVQHHIVDPRTAQAAQTDIVSVSVSAASAFEAEVVAKHLLILGSELAQTWAQRQADVGVCMVLEHGQTRMNAVFEQQIMR
;
A
#
# COMPACT_ATOMS: atom_id res chain seq x y z
N MET A 1 -0.43 9.53 8.84
CA MET A 1 -0.52 8.83 7.53
C MET A 1 -1.84 9.10 6.80
N GLY A 2 -2.73 9.94 7.29
CA GLY A 2 -3.97 10.39 6.64
C GLY A 2 -4.97 9.26 6.34
N CYS A 3 -5.06 8.26 7.22
CA CYS A 3 -6.02 7.16 7.17
C CYS A 3 -6.36 6.70 8.59
N ASP A 4 -7.53 6.11 8.76
CA ASP A 4 -7.92 5.47 10.00
C ASP A 4 -7.06 4.24 10.26
N MET A 5 -6.82 3.96 11.53
CA MET A 5 -5.99 2.84 11.96
C MET A 5 -6.64 2.13 13.14
N SER A 6 -6.60 0.80 13.11
CA SER A 6 -7.10 -0.01 14.23
C SER A 6 -6.18 -1.19 14.50
N ALA A 7 -6.06 -1.58 15.78
CA ALA A 7 -5.32 -2.76 16.20
C ALA A 7 -6.15 -3.58 17.16
N ALA A 8 -6.02 -4.90 17.08
CA ALA A 8 -6.71 -5.84 17.94
C ALA A 8 -5.77 -6.95 18.43
N LEU A 9 -6.05 -7.46 19.62
CA LEU A 9 -5.37 -8.61 20.23
C LEU A 9 -6.38 -9.70 20.57
N SER A 10 -6.07 -10.94 20.22
CA SER A 10 -6.84 -12.10 20.66
C SER A 10 -6.34 -12.56 22.04
N MET A 11 -6.72 -11.80 23.06
CA MET A 11 -6.44 -12.11 24.48
C MET A 11 -7.54 -11.51 25.37
N PRO A 12 -7.69 -11.95 26.63
CA PRO A 12 -8.65 -11.34 27.55
C PRO A 12 -8.44 -9.84 27.68
N SER A 13 -9.54 -9.07 27.69
CA SER A 13 -9.51 -7.62 27.94
C SER A 13 -8.96 -7.32 29.34
N GLY A 14 -8.23 -6.22 29.50
CA GLY A 14 -7.67 -5.78 30.76
C GLY A 14 -6.42 -4.94 30.60
N ALA A 15 -5.85 -4.51 31.73
CA ALA A 15 -4.74 -3.55 31.77
C ALA A 15 -3.52 -3.94 30.90
N GLN A 16 -3.25 -5.23 30.74
CA GLN A 16 -2.15 -5.68 29.90
C GLN A 16 -2.44 -5.46 28.42
N ALA A 17 -3.64 -5.84 27.94
CA ALA A 17 -4.06 -5.61 26.56
C ALA A 17 -4.08 -4.10 26.25
N ASP A 18 -4.65 -3.30 27.15
CA ASP A 18 -4.74 -1.86 27.00
C ASP A 18 -3.36 -1.21 26.91
N ALA A 19 -2.43 -1.64 27.77
CA ALA A 19 -1.05 -1.12 27.78
C ALA A 19 -0.27 -1.49 26.49
N LEU A 20 -0.52 -2.66 25.90
CA LEU A 20 0.07 -3.06 24.63
C LEU A 20 -0.50 -2.23 23.47
N LEU A 21 -1.81 -2.11 23.39
CA LEU A 21 -2.47 -1.34 22.32
C LEU A 21 -2.14 0.15 22.41
N ALA A 22 -1.98 0.71 23.60
CA ALA A 22 -1.60 2.12 23.80
C ALA A 22 -0.22 2.48 23.23
N GLN A 23 0.64 1.50 22.94
CA GLN A 23 1.94 1.74 22.30
C GLN A 23 1.81 1.98 20.78
N VAL A 24 0.78 1.45 20.14
CA VAL A 24 0.64 1.49 18.68
C VAL A 24 0.68 2.92 18.11
N PRO A 25 -0.07 3.90 18.64
CA PRO A 25 0.02 5.29 18.18
C PRO A 25 1.43 5.87 18.25
N THR A 26 2.20 5.52 19.28
CA THR A 26 3.58 5.98 19.46
C THR A 26 4.50 5.43 18.36
N TRP A 27 4.33 4.16 17.97
CA TRP A 27 5.09 3.56 16.86
C TRP A 27 4.77 4.23 15.53
N PHE A 28 3.49 4.46 15.24
CA PHE A 28 3.08 5.16 14.02
C PHE A 28 3.55 6.60 13.98
N ALA A 29 3.53 7.32 15.10
CA ALA A 29 4.10 8.67 15.19
C ALA A 29 5.62 8.69 14.97
N HIS A 30 6.34 7.64 15.40
CA HIS A 30 7.76 7.45 15.09
C HIS A 30 7.98 7.22 13.60
N TRP A 31 7.28 6.28 12.98
CA TRP A 31 7.41 5.97 11.55
C TRP A 31 6.97 7.13 10.64
N GLU A 32 6.02 7.95 11.08
CA GLU A 32 5.64 9.14 10.36
C GLU A 32 6.79 10.17 10.29
N ARG A 33 7.60 10.31 11.34
CA ARG A 33 8.83 11.13 11.31
C ARG A 33 9.89 10.57 10.37
N ILE A 34 9.86 9.28 10.09
CA ILE A 34 10.79 8.65 9.15
C ILE A 34 10.28 8.76 7.72
N PHE A 35 9.04 8.37 7.45
CA PHE A 35 8.56 8.06 6.12
C PHE A 35 7.58 9.07 5.50
N SER A 36 7.08 10.06 6.27
CA SER A 36 6.08 10.97 5.74
C SER A 36 6.67 11.94 4.71
N ARG A 37 6.09 11.98 3.52
CA ARG A 37 6.44 12.98 2.51
C ARG A 37 5.82 14.36 2.76
N PHE A 38 4.86 14.45 3.69
CA PHE A 38 4.16 15.69 4.05
C PHE A 38 4.80 16.41 5.24
N ARG A 39 5.74 15.75 5.93
CA ARG A 39 6.52 16.35 7.02
C ARG A 39 7.85 16.84 6.46
N ALA A 40 8.12 18.14 6.62
CA ALA A 40 9.39 18.74 6.20
C ALA A 40 10.61 18.19 6.99
N ASP A 41 10.38 17.76 8.25
CA ASP A 41 11.38 17.23 9.17
C ASP A 41 11.57 15.72 9.09
N SER A 42 10.91 15.01 8.18
CA SER A 42 11.05 13.56 8.02
C SER A 42 12.40 13.18 7.37
N GLU A 43 12.85 11.93 7.63
CA GLU A 43 14.03 11.40 6.94
C GLU A 43 13.82 11.35 5.42
N LEU A 44 12.63 10.95 4.97
CA LEU A 44 12.26 10.94 3.55
C LEU A 44 12.41 12.32 2.91
N SER A 45 11.93 13.37 3.57
CA SER A 45 12.04 14.74 3.07
C SER A 45 13.47 15.20 3.01
N ARG A 46 14.31 14.85 4.01
CA ARG A 46 15.74 15.14 4.05
C ARG A 46 16.51 14.44 2.91
N VAL A 47 16.23 13.15 2.66
CA VAL A 47 16.84 12.40 1.55
C VAL A 47 16.45 13.02 0.22
N ASN A 48 15.18 13.36 0.05
CA ASN A 48 14.67 13.99 -1.17
C ASN A 48 15.28 15.39 -1.43
N ALA A 49 15.55 16.16 -0.38
CA ALA A 49 16.20 17.47 -0.49
C ALA A 49 17.68 17.38 -0.88
N GLN A 50 18.34 16.25 -0.60
CA GLN A 50 19.75 15.99 -0.85
C GLN A 50 19.98 14.95 -1.97
N ALA A 51 19.03 14.82 -2.90
CA ALA A 51 19.16 13.90 -4.03
C ALA A 51 20.50 14.08 -4.77
N GLY A 52 21.19 12.99 -5.07
CA GLY A 52 22.54 12.97 -5.62
C GLY A 52 23.66 12.86 -4.57
N GLN A 53 23.37 13.10 -3.29
CA GLN A 53 24.33 13.02 -2.20
C GLN A 53 24.08 11.78 -1.31
N ALA A 54 25.10 11.33 -0.59
CA ALA A 54 24.93 10.30 0.44
C ALA A 54 24.35 10.93 1.72
N VAL A 55 23.25 10.40 2.22
CA VAL A 55 22.53 10.90 3.39
C VAL A 55 22.48 9.81 4.45
N THR A 56 22.85 10.12 5.68
CA THR A 56 22.73 9.20 6.83
C THR A 56 21.27 9.11 7.26
N VAL A 57 20.76 7.90 7.43
CA VAL A 57 19.35 7.60 7.76
C VAL A 57 19.26 6.51 8.83
N SER A 58 18.07 6.26 9.35
CA SER A 58 17.81 5.14 10.26
C SER A 58 17.92 3.78 9.55
N ALA A 59 18.15 2.73 10.33
CA ALA A 59 18.12 1.36 9.83
C ALA A 59 16.73 0.98 9.28
N GLU A 60 15.66 1.49 9.91
CA GLU A 60 14.27 1.31 9.46
C GLU A 60 14.06 1.93 8.08
N PHE A 61 14.56 3.15 7.84
CA PHE A 61 14.47 3.79 6.54
C PHE A 61 15.18 2.97 5.45
N LEU A 62 16.42 2.55 5.71
CA LEU A 62 17.16 1.70 4.76
C LEU A 62 16.47 0.38 4.49
N THR A 63 15.91 -0.26 5.52
CA THR A 63 15.17 -1.53 5.38
C THR A 63 13.98 -1.38 4.43
N VAL A 64 13.19 -0.33 4.60
CA VAL A 64 12.01 -0.11 3.75
C VAL A 64 12.43 0.24 2.31
N VAL A 65 13.43 1.10 2.14
CA VAL A 65 13.93 1.45 0.80
C VAL A 65 14.53 0.23 0.10
N GLN A 66 15.33 -0.60 0.80
CA GLN A 66 15.86 -1.83 0.21
C GLN A 66 14.74 -2.80 -0.21
N LYS A 67 13.71 -2.96 0.62
CA LYS A 67 12.52 -3.74 0.24
C LYS A 67 11.84 -3.16 -1.02
N ALA A 68 11.70 -1.85 -1.12
CA ALA A 68 11.12 -1.20 -2.29
C ALA A 68 12.00 -1.36 -3.55
N VAL A 69 13.32 -1.34 -3.43
CA VAL A 69 14.24 -1.65 -4.53
C VAL A 69 14.10 -3.10 -4.98
N ASN A 70 14.05 -4.05 -4.05
CA ASN A 70 13.84 -5.47 -4.37
C ASN A 70 12.48 -5.70 -5.08
N VAL A 71 11.45 -4.94 -4.71
CA VAL A 71 10.16 -4.94 -5.43
C VAL A 71 10.33 -4.39 -6.83
N ALA A 72 11.06 -3.29 -6.99
CA ALA A 72 11.31 -2.70 -8.31
C ALA A 72 12.07 -3.69 -9.22
N GLU A 73 13.03 -4.44 -8.69
CA GLU A 73 13.75 -5.49 -9.44
C GLU A 73 12.80 -6.58 -9.93
N ARG A 74 12.03 -7.21 -9.04
CA ARG A 74 11.11 -8.32 -9.39
C ARG A 74 9.92 -7.88 -10.25
N THR A 75 9.56 -6.60 -10.26
CA THR A 75 8.51 -6.02 -11.11
C THR A 75 9.06 -5.31 -12.34
N GLN A 76 10.37 -5.43 -12.62
CA GLN A 76 11.05 -4.76 -13.74
C GLN A 76 10.80 -3.25 -13.78
N GLY A 77 10.72 -2.62 -12.61
CA GLY A 77 10.49 -1.19 -12.44
C GLY A 77 9.02 -0.75 -12.52
N LEU A 78 8.07 -1.68 -12.71
CA LEU A 78 6.64 -1.32 -12.73
C LEU A 78 6.14 -0.80 -11.37
N LEU A 79 6.78 -1.23 -10.27
CA LEU A 79 6.70 -0.58 -8.99
C LEU A 79 8.08 -0.08 -8.59
N THR A 80 8.23 1.21 -8.42
CA THR A 80 9.51 1.82 -8.03
C THR A 80 9.29 2.89 -6.96
N PRO A 81 10.19 3.04 -6.00
CA PRO A 81 10.09 4.12 -5.03
C PRO A 81 10.45 5.50 -5.60
N LEU A 82 10.97 5.61 -6.83
CA LEU A 82 11.40 6.89 -7.44
C LEU A 82 10.27 7.66 -8.16
N ILE A 83 9.01 7.38 -7.84
CA ILE A 83 7.84 8.05 -8.45
C ILE A 83 7.52 9.43 -7.85
N GLY A 84 8.26 9.90 -6.84
CA GLY A 84 7.90 11.10 -6.09
C GLY A 84 7.79 12.37 -6.95
N GLN A 85 8.60 12.52 -8.02
CA GLN A 85 8.45 13.63 -8.95
C GLN A 85 7.15 13.54 -9.76
N ALA A 86 6.79 12.35 -10.24
CA ALA A 86 5.55 12.12 -10.98
C ALA A 86 4.32 12.43 -10.11
N VAL A 87 4.33 11.96 -8.86
CA VAL A 87 3.25 12.22 -7.89
C VAL A 87 3.05 13.72 -7.65
N LEU A 88 4.14 14.49 -7.48
CA LEU A 88 4.07 15.95 -7.35
C LEU A 88 3.59 16.62 -8.65
N ALA A 89 4.10 16.18 -9.79
CA ALA A 89 3.69 16.70 -11.09
C ALA A 89 2.20 16.49 -11.38
N MET A 90 1.61 15.42 -10.85
CA MET A 90 0.17 15.16 -10.92
C MET A 90 -0.67 15.99 -9.92
N GLY A 91 -0.03 16.79 -9.06
CA GLY A 91 -0.70 17.67 -8.09
C GLY A 91 -0.97 17.05 -6.74
N TYR A 92 -0.44 15.88 -6.43
CA TYR A 92 -0.53 15.27 -5.11
C TYR A 92 0.63 15.74 -4.22
N ASP A 93 0.67 17.05 -3.94
CA ASP A 93 1.74 17.76 -3.24
C ASP A 93 1.47 17.99 -1.74
N ARG A 94 0.25 17.69 -1.27
CA ARG A 94 -0.23 17.91 0.10
C ARG A 94 -1.08 16.74 0.58
N ASP A 95 -1.47 16.74 1.85
CA ASP A 95 -2.39 15.73 2.40
C ASP A 95 -3.67 15.66 1.56
N PHE A 96 -4.18 14.44 1.36
CA PHE A 96 -5.36 14.20 0.51
C PHE A 96 -6.59 14.97 0.98
N ALA A 97 -6.77 15.14 2.30
CA ALA A 97 -7.88 15.93 2.86
C ALA A 97 -7.87 17.41 2.42
N GLN A 98 -6.72 17.91 1.95
CA GLN A 98 -6.56 19.27 1.44
C GLN A 98 -6.70 19.37 -0.09
N LEU A 99 -6.89 18.23 -0.78
CA LEU A 99 -7.18 18.21 -2.22
C LEU A 99 -8.67 18.24 -2.46
N HIS A 100 -9.08 18.85 -3.60
CA HIS A 100 -10.49 18.82 -4.00
C HIS A 100 -10.87 17.41 -4.44
N PHE A 101 -11.66 16.74 -3.61
CA PHE A 101 -12.13 15.38 -3.86
C PHE A 101 -13.09 15.34 -5.05
N CYS A 102 -12.91 14.37 -5.94
CA CYS A 102 -13.83 14.06 -7.03
C CYS A 102 -14.30 12.61 -6.89
N GLY A 103 -15.52 12.41 -6.37
CA GLY A 103 -16.14 11.09 -6.29
C GLY A 103 -16.36 10.45 -7.66
N LEU A 104 -16.29 9.12 -7.77
CA LEU A 104 -16.76 8.37 -8.94
C LEU A 104 -18.29 8.34 -8.92
N THR A 105 -18.90 8.91 -9.98
CA THR A 105 -20.20 8.41 -10.42
C THR A 105 -19.97 7.33 -11.47
N GLN A 106 -20.82 6.28 -11.53
CA GLN A 106 -20.72 5.18 -12.51
C GLN A 106 -20.61 5.62 -13.97
N SER A 107 -20.81 6.90 -14.25
CA SER A 107 -20.85 7.51 -15.59
C SER A 107 -19.55 8.14 -16.05
N SER A 108 -18.46 8.12 -15.28
CA SER A 108 -17.21 8.73 -15.74
C SER A 108 -16.45 7.79 -16.67
N LYS A 109 -16.82 7.86 -17.97
CA LYS A 109 -15.98 7.33 -19.07
C LYS A 109 -14.55 7.84 -18.91
N HIS A 110 -13.56 7.05 -19.31
CA HIS A 110 -12.16 7.45 -19.30
C HIS A 110 -11.98 8.88 -19.84
N PRO A 111 -11.34 9.78 -19.12
CA PRO A 111 -10.98 11.07 -19.69
C PRO A 111 -10.00 10.84 -20.85
N ALA A 112 -10.22 11.58 -21.92
CA ALA A 112 -9.31 11.61 -23.07
C ALA A 112 -7.85 11.83 -22.59
N THR A 113 -6.92 11.25 -23.33
CA THR A 113 -5.46 11.32 -23.13
C THR A 113 -4.99 12.69 -22.65
N TYR A 114 -4.35 12.69 -21.49
CA TYR A 114 -3.71 13.88 -20.92
C TYR A 114 -2.68 14.48 -21.90
N GLN A 115 -2.88 15.72 -22.30
CA GLN A 115 -1.92 16.53 -23.06
C GLN A 115 -1.23 17.58 -22.16
N GLY A 116 -0.78 17.16 -20.97
CA GLY A 116 -0.02 18.00 -20.06
C GLY A 116 1.47 18.13 -20.44
N ALA A 117 2.17 19.06 -19.80
CA ALA A 117 3.61 19.22 -19.97
C ALA A 117 4.34 17.87 -19.79
N PRO A 118 5.40 17.61 -20.56
CA PRO A 118 6.12 16.34 -20.50
C PRO A 118 6.58 16.07 -19.07
N VAL A 119 6.03 15.01 -18.48
CA VAL A 119 6.49 14.53 -17.17
C VAL A 119 7.86 13.91 -17.41
N HIS A 120 8.85 14.32 -16.63
CA HIS A 120 10.19 13.73 -16.69
C HIS A 120 10.06 12.23 -16.46
N ALA A 121 10.77 11.44 -17.28
CA ALA A 121 10.83 9.99 -17.09
C ALA A 121 11.22 9.67 -15.66
N VAL A 122 10.56 8.63 -15.09
CA VAL A 122 10.91 8.15 -13.75
C VAL A 122 12.36 7.68 -13.74
N ALA A 123 13.14 8.12 -12.76
CA ALA A 123 14.54 7.76 -12.65
C ALA A 123 14.72 6.24 -12.44
N ASP A 124 15.81 5.69 -12.94
CA ASP A 124 16.11 4.27 -12.83
C ASP A 124 16.44 3.91 -11.37
N PHE A 125 15.65 3.01 -10.79
CA PHE A 125 15.78 2.54 -9.42
C PHE A 125 17.13 1.83 -9.14
N ARG A 126 17.78 1.28 -10.18
CA ARG A 126 19.10 0.64 -10.08
C ARG A 126 20.20 1.59 -9.63
N HIS A 127 19.96 2.89 -9.72
CA HIS A 127 20.88 3.93 -9.23
C HIS A 127 20.60 4.34 -7.77
N ILE A 128 19.71 3.66 -7.06
CA ILE A 128 19.59 3.80 -5.61
C ILE A 128 20.70 2.98 -4.96
N HIS A 129 21.49 3.60 -4.10
CA HIS A 129 22.57 2.94 -3.37
C HIS A 129 22.27 2.96 -1.87
N CYS A 130 22.10 1.77 -1.27
CA CYS A 130 21.93 1.58 0.17
C CYS A 130 23.24 1.03 0.77
N ASP A 131 23.86 1.78 1.69
CA ASP A 131 25.01 1.33 2.47
C ASP A 131 24.56 1.00 3.89
N HIS A 132 24.29 -0.28 4.16
CA HIS A 132 23.84 -0.76 5.46
C HIS A 132 24.91 -0.66 6.54
N ALA A 133 26.20 -0.73 6.17
CA ALA A 133 27.28 -0.61 7.14
C ALA A 133 27.45 0.81 7.68
N ARG A 134 27.19 1.81 6.81
CA ARG A 134 27.28 3.24 7.19
C ARG A 134 25.94 3.87 7.50
N LEU A 135 24.82 3.13 7.36
CA LEU A 135 23.46 3.64 7.42
C LEU A 135 23.27 4.85 6.48
N GLN A 136 23.68 4.72 5.24
CA GLN A 136 23.59 5.78 4.25
C GLN A 136 22.80 5.34 3.03
N ILE A 137 22.11 6.31 2.43
CA ILE A 137 21.43 6.16 1.14
C ILE A 137 21.87 7.26 0.19
N ARG A 138 21.97 6.93 -1.09
CA ARG A 138 22.08 7.90 -2.19
C ARG A 138 21.06 7.57 -3.26
N ILE A 139 20.26 8.55 -3.64
CA ILE A 139 19.33 8.46 -4.78
C ILE A 139 19.87 9.32 -5.93
N PRO A 140 19.46 9.08 -7.19
CA PRO A 140 19.88 9.88 -8.34
C PRO A 140 19.59 11.38 -8.16
N ALA A 141 20.49 12.24 -8.61
CA ALA A 141 20.25 13.68 -8.61
C ALA A 141 18.97 14.02 -9.41
N GLY A 142 18.15 14.94 -8.90
CA GLY A 142 16.88 15.33 -9.53
C GLY A 142 15.75 14.31 -9.38
N SER A 143 16.00 13.14 -8.78
CA SER A 143 14.95 12.17 -8.47
C SER A 143 14.31 12.44 -7.10
N ARG A 144 13.22 11.74 -6.80
CA ARG A 144 12.50 11.86 -5.54
C ARG A 144 11.87 10.53 -5.14
N LEU A 145 12.12 10.09 -3.91
CA LEU A 145 11.46 8.95 -3.32
C LEU A 145 10.01 9.29 -2.94
N ASP A 146 9.12 8.33 -3.16
CA ASP A 146 7.81 8.23 -2.53
C ASP A 146 7.64 6.79 -2.03
N LEU A 147 7.40 6.64 -0.72
CA LEU A 147 7.27 5.35 -0.07
C LEU A 147 5.80 5.01 0.27
N GLY A 148 4.84 5.85 -0.17
CA GLY A 148 3.42 5.68 0.12
C GLY A 148 2.80 4.38 -0.40
N GLY A 149 3.48 3.69 -1.31
CA GLY A 149 3.09 2.39 -1.85
C GLY A 149 3.75 1.18 -1.20
N PHE A 150 4.51 1.38 -0.12
CA PHE A 150 5.32 0.35 0.52
C PHE A 150 5.24 0.38 2.05
N VAL A 151 5.02 1.56 2.61
CA VAL A 151 5.25 1.78 4.04
C VAL A 151 4.07 1.40 4.92
N LYS A 152 2.83 1.44 4.41
CA LYS A 152 1.66 1.12 5.23
C LYS A 152 1.62 -0.36 5.60
N GLY A 153 1.75 -1.23 4.61
CA GLY A 153 1.84 -2.67 4.82
C GLY A 153 3.04 -3.05 5.70
N TRP A 154 4.20 -2.41 5.49
CA TRP A 154 5.37 -2.62 6.34
C TRP A 154 5.10 -2.21 7.81
N CYS A 155 4.47 -1.07 8.06
CA CYS A 155 4.12 -0.64 9.41
C CYS A 155 3.09 -1.59 10.07
N ALA A 156 2.13 -2.09 9.29
CA ALA A 156 1.17 -3.07 9.79
C ALA A 156 1.86 -4.38 10.18
N ASP A 157 2.76 -4.90 9.32
CA ASP A 157 3.56 -6.10 9.60
C ASP A 157 4.44 -5.92 10.85
N GLU A 158 5.12 -4.78 10.99
CA GLU A 158 5.97 -4.50 12.13
C GLU A 158 5.15 -4.37 13.43
N THR A 159 3.93 -3.82 13.34
CA THR A 159 3.02 -3.74 14.50
C THR A 159 2.61 -5.12 14.97
N VAL A 160 2.14 -5.99 14.08
CA VAL A 160 1.71 -7.34 14.47
C VAL A 160 2.89 -8.22 14.86
N TYR A 161 4.09 -7.98 14.34
CA TYR A 161 5.31 -8.63 14.82
C TYR A 161 5.61 -8.29 16.28
N ARG A 162 5.46 -7.01 16.67
CA ARG A 162 5.67 -6.56 18.08
C ARG A 162 4.60 -7.10 19.00
N LEU A 163 3.32 -6.94 18.63
CA LEU A 163 2.17 -7.38 19.43
C LEU A 163 2.07 -8.91 19.49
N GLY A 164 2.40 -9.60 18.41
CA GLY A 164 2.34 -11.05 18.25
C GLY A 164 3.25 -11.85 19.20
N LYS A 165 4.19 -11.17 19.87
CA LYS A 165 5.01 -11.74 20.95
C LYS A 165 4.21 -12.00 22.22
N PHE A 166 3.03 -11.40 22.34
CA PHE A 166 2.18 -11.48 23.53
C PHE A 166 0.89 -12.24 23.26
N ALA A 167 0.27 -12.00 22.10
CA ALA A 167 -0.97 -12.67 21.69
C ALA A 167 -1.15 -12.55 20.17
N PRO A 168 -2.00 -13.39 19.52
CA PRO A 168 -2.40 -13.18 18.15
C PRO A 168 -2.95 -11.77 17.96
N ALA A 169 -2.46 -11.07 16.93
CA ALA A 169 -2.69 -9.66 16.70
C ALA A 169 -3.10 -9.37 15.25
N LEU A 170 -3.95 -8.36 15.10
CA LEU A 170 -4.31 -7.74 13.83
C LEU A 170 -3.98 -6.26 13.88
N MET A 171 -3.48 -5.71 12.78
CA MET A 171 -3.32 -4.28 12.55
C MET A 171 -3.89 -3.90 11.20
N ASP A 172 -4.82 -2.95 11.20
CA ASP A 172 -5.32 -2.28 9.99
C ASP A 172 -4.69 -0.89 9.90
N ALA A 173 -3.93 -0.64 8.85
CA ALA A 173 -3.31 0.64 8.53
C ALA A 173 -3.97 1.28 7.30
N GLY A 174 -5.28 1.55 7.39
CA GLY A 174 -6.06 2.17 6.32
C GLY A 174 -6.31 1.23 5.14
N GLY A 175 -6.73 0.01 5.43
CA GLY A 175 -7.03 -1.05 4.49
C GLY A 175 -5.85 -1.94 4.11
N ASP A 176 -4.62 -1.65 4.62
CA ASP A 176 -3.50 -2.58 4.56
C ASP A 176 -3.43 -3.30 5.91
N ILE A 177 -3.89 -4.55 5.94
CA ILE A 177 -4.16 -5.32 7.16
C ILE A 177 -3.11 -6.41 7.33
N ALA A 178 -2.49 -6.47 8.50
CA ALA A 178 -1.58 -7.55 8.90
C ALA A 178 -2.19 -8.41 10.01
N VAL A 179 -1.88 -9.71 9.99
CA VAL A 179 -2.32 -10.71 10.97
C VAL A 179 -1.12 -11.56 11.39
N SER A 180 -0.79 -11.59 12.69
CA SER A 180 0.37 -12.34 13.18
C SER A 180 0.12 -13.84 13.29
N ALA A 181 -1.07 -14.22 13.74
CA ALA A 181 -1.54 -15.61 13.90
C ALA A 181 -3.07 -15.65 14.02
N ALA A 182 -3.65 -16.84 13.87
CA ALA A 182 -5.07 -17.08 14.10
C ALA A 182 -5.50 -16.65 15.50
N MET A 183 -6.74 -16.18 15.63
CA MET A 183 -7.36 -15.96 16.95
C MET A 183 -7.42 -17.27 17.72
N THR A 184 -7.32 -17.17 19.04
CA THR A 184 -7.47 -18.32 19.93
C THR A 184 -8.55 -18.02 20.96
N ASP A 185 -9.55 -18.89 21.06
CA ASP A 185 -10.59 -18.78 22.08
C ASP A 185 -10.14 -19.34 23.45
N ALA A 186 -11.00 -19.23 24.47
CA ALA A 186 -10.72 -19.71 25.82
C ALA A 186 -10.55 -21.25 25.90
N LEU A 187 -10.96 -21.99 24.88
CA LEU A 187 -10.81 -23.45 24.76
C LEU A 187 -9.63 -23.85 23.86
N ASN A 188 -8.77 -22.88 23.46
CA ASN A 188 -7.67 -23.06 22.54
C ASN A 188 -8.08 -23.48 21.11
N ASN A 189 -9.33 -23.26 20.71
CA ASN A 189 -9.70 -23.41 19.30
C ASN A 189 -9.17 -22.22 18.49
N THR A 190 -8.62 -22.49 17.33
CA THR A 190 -8.12 -21.46 16.41
C THR A 190 -9.20 -21.03 15.44
N GLN A 191 -9.31 -19.71 15.23
CA GLN A 191 -10.28 -19.11 14.31
C GLN A 191 -9.57 -18.07 13.43
N ALA A 192 -10.00 -17.97 12.18
CA ALA A 192 -9.53 -16.94 11.28
C ALA A 192 -10.06 -15.55 11.70
N TRP A 193 -9.27 -14.52 11.48
CA TRP A 193 -9.73 -13.13 11.58
C TRP A 193 -10.66 -12.84 10.41
N PRO A 194 -11.90 -12.39 10.65
CA PRO A 194 -12.81 -11.99 9.60
C PRO A 194 -12.39 -10.62 9.07
N ILE A 195 -12.12 -10.54 7.76
CA ILE A 195 -11.75 -9.31 7.08
C ILE A 195 -12.74 -9.03 5.97
N ALA A 196 -13.44 -7.92 6.06
CA ALA A 196 -14.37 -7.45 5.04
C ALA A 196 -13.59 -6.82 3.87
N ILE A 197 -13.95 -7.20 2.67
CA ILE A 197 -13.43 -6.63 1.43
C ILE A 197 -14.50 -5.68 0.89
N ALA A 198 -14.23 -4.39 0.97
CA ALA A 198 -15.16 -3.36 0.54
C ALA A 198 -15.41 -3.41 -0.98
N ARG A 199 -16.66 -3.19 -1.37
CA ARG A 199 -17.03 -2.97 -2.76
C ARG A 199 -16.72 -1.52 -3.15
N PRO A 200 -16.05 -1.25 -4.28
CA PRO A 200 -15.72 0.13 -4.67
C PRO A 200 -16.97 0.99 -4.91
N TRP A 201 -18.09 0.38 -5.36
CA TRP A 201 -19.43 1.00 -5.46
C TRP A 201 -20.51 -0.08 -5.65
N PRO A 202 -21.72 0.10 -5.11
CA PRO A 202 -22.04 1.08 -4.06
C PRO A 202 -21.27 0.79 -2.78
N GLU A 203 -20.78 1.82 -2.10
CA GLU A 203 -19.94 1.72 -0.88
C GLU A 203 -20.68 1.11 0.34
N THR A 204 -21.95 0.73 0.19
CA THR A 204 -22.82 0.26 1.27
C THR A 204 -22.78 -1.26 1.47
N GLU A 205 -22.08 -1.99 0.60
CA GLU A 205 -22.01 -3.45 0.67
C GLU A 205 -20.57 -3.95 0.60
N ASP A 206 -20.26 -4.95 1.40
CA ASP A 206 -19.02 -5.68 1.28
C ASP A 206 -19.05 -6.59 0.05
N LEU A 207 -17.93 -6.69 -0.65
CA LEU A 207 -17.77 -7.60 -1.77
C LEU A 207 -17.65 -9.05 -1.29
N ALA A 208 -16.94 -9.25 -0.20
CA ALA A 208 -16.72 -10.53 0.44
C ALA A 208 -16.28 -10.35 1.90
N LEU A 209 -16.53 -11.37 2.72
CA LEU A 209 -15.90 -11.57 4.02
C LEU A 209 -14.91 -12.72 3.89
N ILE A 210 -13.64 -12.49 4.16
CA ILE A 210 -12.61 -13.53 4.08
C ILE A 210 -12.02 -13.84 5.46
N GLY A 211 -11.62 -15.10 5.65
CA GLY A 211 -10.95 -15.55 6.87
C GLY A 211 -9.44 -15.60 6.70
N VAL A 212 -8.69 -14.87 7.53
CA VAL A 212 -7.23 -14.83 7.50
C VAL A 212 -6.65 -15.40 8.79
N MET A 213 -5.88 -16.48 8.66
CA MET A 213 -5.23 -17.12 9.82
C MET A 213 -3.89 -16.46 10.16
N ARG A 214 -3.16 -16.01 9.14
CA ARG A 214 -1.85 -15.35 9.21
C ARG A 214 -1.54 -14.69 7.87
N GLY A 215 -0.76 -13.62 7.88
CA GLY A 215 -0.33 -12.92 6.67
C GLY A 215 -0.89 -11.52 6.59
N GLY A 216 -1.30 -11.08 5.42
CA GLY A 216 -1.87 -9.74 5.26
C GLY A 216 -2.85 -9.66 4.10
N VAL A 217 -3.66 -8.60 4.15
CA VAL A 217 -4.62 -8.24 3.09
C VAL A 217 -4.41 -6.77 2.77
N ALA A 218 -4.43 -6.42 1.50
CA ALA A 218 -4.39 -5.03 1.08
C ALA A 218 -5.27 -4.81 -0.14
N THR A 219 -5.83 -3.60 -0.25
CA THR A 219 -6.61 -3.19 -1.41
C THR A 219 -5.99 -1.94 -2.03
N SER A 220 -5.69 -2.04 -3.31
CA SER A 220 -5.33 -0.88 -4.14
C SER A 220 -6.48 -0.56 -5.09
N GLY A 221 -6.88 0.71 -5.12
CA GLY A 221 -7.97 1.17 -5.96
C GLY A 221 -7.71 2.57 -6.52
N ARG A 222 -8.34 2.85 -7.66
CA ARG A 222 -8.33 4.17 -8.29
C ARG A 222 -9.63 4.94 -8.06
N ASP A 223 -10.52 4.41 -7.22
CA ASP A 223 -11.84 4.94 -6.90
C ASP A 223 -11.83 5.94 -5.75
N TYR A 224 -10.99 5.74 -4.74
CA TYR A 224 -11.04 6.47 -3.47
C TYR A 224 -10.22 7.78 -3.48
N ARG A 225 -8.88 7.74 -3.79
CA ARG A 225 -8.00 8.91 -3.77
C ARG A 225 -7.91 9.53 -5.15
N ARG A 226 -8.87 10.39 -5.48
CA ARG A 226 -9.01 11.07 -6.77
C ARG A 226 -9.13 12.57 -6.58
N TRP A 227 -8.57 13.32 -7.51
CA TRP A 227 -8.69 14.77 -7.57
C TRP A 227 -8.78 15.24 -9.01
N ILE A 228 -9.17 16.51 -9.22
CA ILE A 228 -9.19 17.12 -10.53
C ILE A 228 -7.94 17.99 -10.67
N ARG A 229 -7.21 17.83 -11.77
CA ARG A 229 -6.16 18.71 -12.19
C ARG A 229 -6.32 19.05 -13.66
N ASP A 230 -6.29 20.33 -14.01
CA ASP A 230 -6.44 20.83 -15.39
C ASP A 230 -7.69 20.26 -16.11
N GLY A 231 -8.80 20.11 -15.37
CA GLY A 231 -10.06 19.54 -15.86
C GLY A 231 -10.06 18.02 -16.02
N GLN A 232 -8.98 17.34 -15.63
CA GLN A 232 -8.86 15.89 -15.72
C GLN A 232 -8.84 15.22 -14.35
N VAL A 233 -9.45 14.04 -14.28
CA VAL A 233 -9.43 13.21 -13.07
C VAL A 233 -8.08 12.52 -12.96
N GLN A 234 -7.41 12.73 -11.84
CA GLN A 234 -6.19 12.05 -11.44
C GLN A 234 -6.45 11.09 -10.29
N HIS A 235 -5.57 10.13 -10.09
CA HIS A 235 -5.53 9.27 -8.91
C HIS A 235 -4.08 8.97 -8.49
N HIS A 236 -3.88 8.50 -7.28
CA HIS A 236 -2.58 8.38 -6.65
C HIS A 236 -1.72 7.19 -7.13
N ILE A 237 -2.25 6.27 -7.93
CA ILE A 237 -1.50 5.13 -8.48
C ILE A 237 -0.83 5.60 -9.78
N VAL A 238 0.49 5.70 -9.75
CA VAL A 238 1.32 6.15 -10.88
C VAL A 238 1.81 4.95 -11.68
N ASP A 239 1.72 5.04 -13.01
CA ASP A 239 2.43 4.14 -13.92
C ASP A 239 3.84 4.72 -14.19
N PRO A 240 4.92 4.07 -13.73
CA PRO A 240 6.28 4.58 -13.93
C PRO A 240 6.71 4.69 -15.39
N ARG A 241 6.08 3.91 -16.28
CA ARG A 241 6.36 3.92 -17.73
C ARG A 241 5.97 5.24 -18.39
N THR A 242 4.91 5.87 -17.90
CA THR A 242 4.35 7.12 -18.40
C THR A 242 4.56 8.30 -17.45
N ALA A 243 4.91 8.02 -16.18
CA ALA A 243 4.95 8.96 -15.08
C ALA A 243 3.61 9.70 -14.85
N GLN A 244 2.50 9.06 -15.20
CA GLN A 244 1.12 9.56 -15.07
C GLN A 244 0.27 8.59 -14.24
N ALA A 245 -0.98 8.97 -13.94
CA ALA A 245 -1.94 8.06 -13.35
C ALA A 245 -2.12 6.82 -14.22
N ALA A 246 -2.08 5.64 -13.62
CA ALA A 246 -2.19 4.37 -14.33
C ALA A 246 -3.52 4.29 -15.09
N GLN A 247 -3.45 4.00 -16.39
CA GLN A 247 -4.63 3.73 -17.20
C GLN A 247 -4.91 2.23 -17.17
N THR A 248 -5.99 1.84 -16.53
CA THR A 248 -6.35 0.44 -16.29
C THR A 248 -7.87 0.29 -16.28
N ASP A 249 -8.35 -0.85 -16.72
CA ASP A 249 -9.75 -1.28 -16.64
C ASP A 249 -10.14 -1.81 -15.24
N ILE A 250 -9.15 -1.97 -14.36
CA ILE A 250 -9.37 -2.39 -12.97
C ILE A 250 -9.70 -1.16 -12.11
N VAL A 251 -10.72 -1.27 -11.28
CA VAL A 251 -11.10 -0.25 -10.29
C VAL A 251 -10.41 -0.48 -8.97
N SER A 252 -10.47 -1.72 -8.48
CA SER A 252 -9.78 -2.13 -7.27
C SER A 252 -9.25 -3.56 -7.36
N VAL A 253 -8.15 -3.80 -6.66
CA VAL A 253 -7.57 -5.13 -6.46
C VAL A 253 -7.37 -5.34 -4.98
N SER A 254 -8.00 -6.39 -4.43
CA SER A 254 -7.76 -6.88 -3.08
C SER A 254 -6.89 -8.13 -3.15
N VAL A 255 -5.87 -8.16 -2.35
CA VAL A 255 -4.88 -9.26 -2.32
C VAL A 255 -4.71 -9.75 -0.90
N SER A 256 -4.69 -11.08 -0.72
CA SER A 256 -4.21 -11.75 0.48
C SER A 256 -2.86 -12.41 0.20
N ALA A 257 -1.88 -12.19 1.07
CA ALA A 257 -0.51 -12.68 0.88
C ALA A 257 0.17 -13.02 2.22
N ALA A 258 1.43 -13.45 2.16
CA ALA A 258 2.22 -13.83 3.35
C ALA A 258 2.45 -12.68 4.34
N SER A 259 2.29 -11.42 3.91
CA SER A 259 2.38 -10.21 4.75
C SER A 259 1.57 -9.07 4.13
N ALA A 260 1.26 -8.04 4.93
CA ALA A 260 0.59 -6.84 4.44
C ALA A 260 1.45 -6.07 3.44
N PHE A 261 2.76 -6.04 3.62
CA PHE A 261 3.70 -5.47 2.66
C PHE A 261 3.59 -6.13 1.28
N GLU A 262 3.61 -7.47 1.23
CA GLU A 262 3.47 -8.21 -0.03
C GLU A 262 2.10 -8.01 -0.64
N ALA A 263 1.03 -8.04 0.15
CA ALA A 263 -0.33 -7.78 -0.32
C ALA A 263 -0.46 -6.38 -0.94
N GLU A 264 0.07 -5.33 -0.27
CA GLU A 264 0.08 -3.94 -0.74
C GLU A 264 0.82 -3.80 -2.07
N VAL A 265 1.98 -4.42 -2.19
CA VAL A 265 2.82 -4.39 -3.39
C VAL A 265 2.14 -5.12 -4.55
N VAL A 266 1.64 -6.33 -4.33
CA VAL A 266 0.97 -7.13 -5.36
C VAL A 266 -0.31 -6.45 -5.84
N ALA A 267 -1.12 -5.90 -4.94
CA ALA A 267 -2.34 -5.19 -5.32
C ALA A 267 -2.07 -4.02 -6.27
N LYS A 268 -1.04 -3.20 -6.00
CA LYS A 268 -0.63 -2.11 -6.91
C LYS A 268 -0.07 -2.61 -8.23
N HIS A 269 0.77 -3.64 -8.17
CA HIS A 269 1.34 -4.25 -9.37
C HIS A 269 0.25 -4.71 -10.34
N LEU A 270 -0.73 -5.47 -9.84
CA LEU A 270 -1.82 -5.99 -10.65
C LEU A 270 -2.72 -4.87 -11.20
N LEU A 271 -2.98 -3.83 -10.40
CA LEU A 271 -3.77 -2.69 -10.85
C LEU A 271 -3.09 -1.98 -12.04
N ILE A 272 -1.78 -1.78 -12.00
CA ILE A 272 -1.03 -1.12 -13.09
C ILE A 272 -0.93 -2.03 -14.32
N LEU A 273 -0.87 -3.35 -14.15
CA LEU A 273 -0.82 -4.32 -15.26
C LEU A 273 -2.10 -4.33 -16.12
N GLY A 274 -3.27 -4.05 -15.53
CA GLY A 274 -4.57 -4.25 -16.16
C GLY A 274 -5.08 -5.70 -16.07
N SER A 275 -6.38 -5.90 -16.27
CA SER A 275 -7.09 -7.12 -15.89
C SER A 275 -6.57 -8.39 -16.58
N GLU A 276 -6.19 -8.35 -17.85
CA GLU A 276 -5.77 -9.53 -18.60
C GLU A 276 -4.43 -10.08 -18.10
N LEU A 277 -3.43 -9.20 -17.92
CA LEU A 277 -2.12 -9.61 -17.37
C LEU A 277 -2.24 -9.97 -15.89
N ALA A 278 -3.02 -9.22 -15.13
CA ALA A 278 -3.28 -9.48 -13.73
C ALA A 278 -3.97 -10.85 -13.52
N GLN A 279 -4.94 -11.21 -14.34
CA GLN A 279 -5.62 -12.52 -14.31
C GLN A 279 -4.63 -13.65 -14.60
N THR A 280 -3.80 -13.48 -15.65
CA THR A 280 -2.78 -14.46 -16.02
C THR A 280 -1.76 -14.66 -14.90
N TRP A 281 -1.36 -13.57 -14.24
CA TRP A 281 -0.45 -13.61 -13.10
C TRP A 281 -1.11 -14.33 -11.90
N ALA A 282 -2.35 -13.94 -11.55
CA ALA A 282 -3.07 -14.46 -10.41
C ALA A 282 -3.33 -15.98 -10.48
N GLN A 283 -3.60 -16.50 -11.68
CA GLN A 283 -3.82 -17.94 -11.91
C GLN A 283 -2.59 -18.82 -11.65
N ARG A 284 -1.38 -18.22 -11.66
CA ARG A 284 -0.11 -18.93 -11.42
C ARG A 284 0.29 -18.95 -9.95
N GLN A 285 -0.45 -18.22 -9.08
CA GLN A 285 -0.11 -18.17 -7.66
C GLN A 285 -0.82 -19.30 -6.91
N ALA A 286 -0.06 -19.96 -6.03
CA ALA A 286 -0.56 -21.04 -5.19
C ALA A 286 -0.94 -20.57 -3.78
N ASP A 287 -0.41 -19.41 -3.34
CA ASP A 287 -0.48 -18.90 -1.97
C ASP A 287 -0.88 -17.42 -1.88
N VAL A 288 -1.18 -16.79 -3.01
CA VAL A 288 -1.66 -15.40 -3.07
C VAL A 288 -3.09 -15.37 -3.57
N GLY A 289 -4.01 -14.91 -2.73
CA GLY A 289 -5.39 -14.68 -3.10
C GLY A 289 -5.55 -13.33 -3.78
N VAL A 290 -6.31 -13.29 -4.89
CA VAL A 290 -6.53 -12.07 -5.68
C VAL A 290 -8.01 -11.93 -6.01
N CYS A 291 -8.56 -10.75 -5.73
CA CYS A 291 -9.91 -10.33 -6.14
C CYS A 291 -9.81 -8.99 -6.85
N MET A 292 -10.30 -8.90 -8.08
CA MET A 292 -10.31 -7.70 -8.91
C MET A 292 -11.74 -7.27 -9.21
N VAL A 293 -12.03 -5.98 -9.09
CA VAL A 293 -13.28 -5.37 -9.56
C VAL A 293 -12.98 -4.50 -10.78
N LEU A 294 -13.65 -4.77 -11.89
CA LEU A 294 -13.47 -4.09 -13.17
C LEU A 294 -14.46 -2.93 -13.34
N GLU A 295 -14.20 -2.03 -14.29
CA GLU A 295 -15.03 -0.83 -14.57
C GLU A 295 -16.51 -1.11 -14.76
N HIS A 296 -16.85 -2.28 -15.34
CA HIS A 296 -18.24 -2.68 -15.58
C HIS A 296 -18.86 -3.44 -14.40
N GLY A 297 -18.23 -3.41 -13.22
CA GLY A 297 -18.71 -4.09 -12.02
C GLY A 297 -18.43 -5.60 -12.00
N GLN A 298 -17.82 -6.16 -13.04
CA GLN A 298 -17.41 -7.55 -13.03
C GLN A 298 -16.34 -7.79 -11.97
N THR A 299 -16.52 -8.85 -11.20
CA THR A 299 -15.53 -9.32 -10.23
C THR A 299 -14.82 -10.55 -10.77
N ARG A 300 -13.49 -10.61 -10.66
CA ARG A 300 -12.67 -11.78 -11.00
C ARG A 300 -11.85 -12.16 -9.77
N MET A 301 -11.87 -13.44 -9.42
CA MET A 301 -11.14 -14.01 -8.29
C MET A 301 -10.29 -15.19 -8.78
N ASN A 302 -9.19 -15.48 -8.07
CA ASN A 302 -8.51 -16.75 -8.24
C ASN A 302 -8.95 -17.74 -7.15
N ALA A 303 -8.62 -19.02 -7.35
CA ALA A 303 -9.05 -20.10 -6.46
C ALA A 303 -8.58 -19.93 -5.00
N VAL A 304 -7.41 -19.29 -4.79
CA VAL A 304 -6.89 -19.03 -3.44
C VAL A 304 -7.80 -18.05 -2.69
N PHE A 305 -8.22 -16.97 -3.36
CA PHE A 305 -9.12 -16.00 -2.72
C PHE A 305 -10.51 -16.59 -2.46
N GLU A 306 -11.05 -17.36 -3.42
CA GLU A 306 -12.36 -18.01 -3.26
C GLU A 306 -12.41 -18.96 -2.06
N GLN A 307 -11.31 -19.68 -1.80
CA GLN A 307 -11.20 -20.60 -0.64
C GLN A 307 -11.18 -19.87 0.72
N GLN A 308 -10.86 -18.59 0.74
CA GLN A 308 -10.83 -17.77 1.96
C GLN A 308 -12.18 -17.15 2.30
N ILE A 309 -13.16 -17.19 1.38
CA ILE A 309 -14.48 -16.60 1.62
C ILE A 309 -15.19 -17.36 2.73
N MET A 310 -15.58 -16.63 3.77
CA MET A 310 -16.39 -17.14 4.88
C MET A 310 -17.85 -17.24 4.43
N ARG A 311 -18.49 -18.37 4.70
CA ARG A 311 -19.88 -18.65 4.34
C ARG A 311 -20.82 -18.41 5.52
#